data_0479731e79679bcfe6acd65b9aafa9ee
#
_entry.id   0479731e79679bcfe6acd65b9aafa9ee
#
_cell.length_a   1.000
_cell.length_b   1.000
_cell.length_c   1.000
_cell.angle_alpha   90.00
_cell.angle_beta   90.00
_cell.angle_gamma   90.00
#
_symmetry.space_group_name_H-M   'P 1'
#
loop_
_entity.id
_entity.type
_entity.pdbx_description
1 polymer ?
#
loop_
_entity_poly.entity_id
_entity_poly.type
_entity_poly.pdbx_seq_one_letter_code
_entity_poly.pdbx_strand_id
1 'polypeptide(L)'
;MAHDSSVTAKMAIRQKLILSGLYLSKYDSLGLKALGFENFAEAFNVIGYALGSKPASIKNYRDEFDPLIPTNKRKGWHKRPTRDYCRGIFEQYKDLDLESFTDLVKSFFGYDGKARSEIAPTGQHDEDTSSFAQRLITGLAAEQYFESVHTEVPEFKGYLMENTTRFGC
;
A
#
# COMPACT_ATOMS: atom_id res chain seq x y z
N MET A 1 -3.58 -8.33 20.27
CA MET A 1 -2.31 -7.64 20.58
C MET A 1 -2.25 -6.40 19.69
N ALA A 2 -2.23 -5.22 20.27
CA ALA A 2 -2.12 -3.98 19.52
C ALA A 2 -0.73 -3.92 18.87
N HIS A 3 -0.66 -4.05 17.55
CA HIS A 3 0.55 -3.74 16.80
C HIS A 3 0.87 -2.27 17.04
N ASP A 4 2.00 -2.04 17.68
CA ASP A 4 2.47 -0.75 18.13
C ASP A 4 2.57 0.23 16.94
N SER A 5 1.62 1.15 16.85
CA SER A 5 1.57 2.22 15.82
C SER A 5 2.88 3.03 15.77
N SER A 6 3.68 3.00 16.83
CA SER A 6 4.96 3.69 16.93
C SER A 6 6.06 3.06 16.07
N VAL A 7 6.00 1.74 15.86
CA VAL A 7 6.99 1.01 15.03
C VAL A 7 6.79 1.32 13.55
N THR A 8 5.53 1.43 13.13
CA THR A 8 5.17 1.69 11.73
C THR A 8 5.55 3.11 11.29
N ALA A 9 5.40 4.09 12.16
CA ALA A 9 5.76 5.49 11.89
C ALA A 9 7.28 5.70 11.69
N LYS A 10 8.12 4.82 12.25
CA LYS A 10 9.58 4.91 12.14
C LYS A 10 10.16 4.10 10.98
N MET A 11 9.34 3.31 10.29
CA MET A 11 9.81 2.44 9.21
C MET A 11 10.14 3.28 7.97
N ALA A 12 11.36 3.10 7.41
CA ALA A 12 11.79 3.79 6.20
C ALA A 12 10.87 3.45 5.00
N ILE A 13 10.61 4.43 4.13
CA ILE A 13 9.79 4.26 2.91
C ILE A 13 10.23 3.04 2.10
N ARG A 14 11.54 2.86 1.91
CA ARG A 14 12.08 1.70 1.19
C ARG A 14 11.65 0.37 1.83
N GLN A 15 11.64 0.28 3.15
CA GLN A 15 11.21 -0.93 3.86
C GLN A 15 9.72 -1.19 3.67
N LYS A 16 8.89 -0.14 3.70
CA LYS A 16 7.45 -0.23 3.41
C LYS A 16 7.19 -0.73 1.99
N LEU A 17 7.94 -0.24 1.00
CA LEU A 17 7.86 -0.69 -0.39
C LEU A 17 8.24 -2.18 -0.53
N ILE A 18 9.31 -2.62 0.13
CA ILE A 18 9.76 -4.01 0.12
C ILE A 18 8.69 -4.92 0.77
N LEU A 19 8.16 -4.54 1.92
CA LEU A 19 7.11 -5.29 2.62
C LEU A 19 5.82 -5.38 1.81
N SER A 20 5.42 -4.30 1.12
CA SER A 20 4.27 -4.33 0.22
C SER A 20 4.49 -5.30 -0.94
N GLY A 21 5.69 -5.34 -1.51
CA GLY A 21 6.06 -6.30 -2.54
C GLY A 21 6.03 -7.75 -2.02
N LEU A 22 6.59 -8.01 -0.83
CA LEU A 22 6.54 -9.31 -0.18
C LEU A 22 5.10 -9.77 0.08
N TYR A 23 4.27 -8.88 0.63
CA TYR A 23 2.85 -9.16 0.87
C TYR A 23 2.13 -9.61 -0.41
N LEU A 24 2.27 -8.83 -1.50
CA LEU A 24 1.62 -9.13 -2.77
C LEU A 24 2.20 -10.39 -3.45
N SER A 25 3.45 -10.74 -3.20
CA SER A 25 4.03 -12.01 -3.65
C SER A 25 3.47 -13.19 -2.87
N LYS A 26 3.42 -13.06 -1.53
CA LYS A 26 3.04 -14.15 -0.62
C LYS A 26 1.56 -14.51 -0.72
N TYR A 27 0.68 -13.53 -0.74
CA TYR A 27 -0.76 -13.74 -0.67
C TYR A 27 -1.50 -13.60 -2.00
N ASP A 28 -0.83 -13.12 -3.04
CA ASP A 28 -1.36 -13.05 -4.40
C ASP A 28 -2.77 -12.41 -4.48
N SER A 29 -3.71 -13.08 -5.12
CA SER A 29 -5.10 -12.63 -5.26
C SER A 29 -5.85 -12.52 -3.93
N LEU A 30 -5.50 -13.32 -2.93
CA LEU A 30 -6.08 -13.20 -1.58
C LEU A 30 -5.63 -11.88 -0.93
N GLY A 31 -4.35 -11.53 -1.08
CA GLY A 31 -3.82 -10.27 -0.57
C GLY A 31 -4.43 -9.05 -1.26
N LEU A 32 -4.65 -9.11 -2.58
CA LEU A 32 -5.34 -8.04 -3.31
C LEU A 32 -6.75 -7.80 -2.74
N LYS A 33 -7.54 -8.86 -2.58
CA LYS A 33 -8.90 -8.78 -2.02
C LYS A 33 -8.90 -8.25 -0.58
N ALA A 34 -7.97 -8.70 0.25
CA ALA A 34 -7.86 -8.25 1.64
C ALA A 34 -7.50 -6.76 1.75
N LEU A 35 -6.75 -6.22 0.79
CA LEU A 35 -6.46 -4.79 0.66
C LEU A 35 -7.59 -4.00 -0.02
N GLY A 36 -8.56 -4.67 -0.66
CA GLY A 36 -9.66 -4.04 -1.37
C GLY A 36 -9.34 -3.65 -2.82
N PHE A 37 -8.31 -4.25 -3.43
CA PHE A 37 -7.93 -4.00 -4.83
C PHE A 37 -8.48 -5.07 -5.76
N GLU A 38 -8.87 -4.67 -6.98
CA GLU A 38 -9.38 -5.59 -8.01
C GLU A 38 -8.24 -6.29 -8.76
N ASN A 39 -7.12 -5.61 -8.96
CA ASN A 39 -6.00 -6.12 -9.73
C ASN A 39 -4.64 -5.57 -9.26
N PHE A 40 -3.57 -6.22 -9.72
CA PHE A 40 -2.21 -5.82 -9.33
C PHE A 40 -1.81 -4.44 -9.84
N ALA A 41 -2.30 -4.01 -11.01
CA ALA A 41 -1.96 -2.69 -11.53
C ALA A 41 -2.49 -1.58 -10.63
N GLU A 42 -3.71 -1.74 -10.14
CA GLU A 42 -4.31 -0.84 -9.17
C GLU A 42 -3.52 -0.83 -7.85
N ALA A 43 -3.22 -2.02 -7.29
CA ALA A 43 -2.43 -2.13 -6.07
C ALA A 43 -1.06 -1.45 -6.20
N PHE A 44 -0.35 -1.65 -7.33
CA PHE A 44 0.93 -1.00 -7.55
C PHE A 44 0.82 0.52 -7.62
N ASN A 45 -0.21 1.03 -8.29
CA ASN A 45 -0.44 2.47 -8.41
C ASN A 45 -0.74 3.08 -7.05
N VAL A 46 -1.73 2.54 -6.34
CA VAL A 46 -2.16 3.10 -5.05
C VAL A 46 -1.04 3.02 -4.02
N ILE A 47 -0.43 1.84 -3.85
CA ILE A 47 0.66 1.66 -2.88
C ILE A 47 1.88 2.49 -3.26
N GLY A 48 2.27 2.47 -4.53
CA GLY A 48 3.43 3.19 -5.02
C GLY A 48 3.29 4.69 -4.75
N TYR A 49 2.19 5.29 -5.18
CA TYR A 49 1.97 6.73 -4.99
C TYR A 49 1.77 7.11 -3.51
N ALA A 50 1.05 6.31 -2.73
CA ALA A 50 0.90 6.54 -1.29
C ALA A 50 2.24 6.57 -0.54
N LEU A 51 3.23 5.82 -1.02
CA LEU A 51 4.58 5.78 -0.46
C LEU A 51 5.57 6.73 -1.18
N GLY A 52 5.08 7.63 -2.02
CA GLY A 52 5.93 8.57 -2.76
C GLY A 52 6.90 7.89 -3.73
N SER A 53 6.49 6.76 -4.34
CA SER A 53 7.34 5.96 -5.22
C SER A 53 6.61 5.59 -6.51
N LYS A 54 7.39 5.14 -7.50
CA LYS A 54 6.81 4.67 -8.77
C LYS A 54 6.12 3.32 -8.57
N PRO A 55 4.96 3.06 -9.21
CA PRO A 55 4.26 1.77 -9.18
C PRO A 55 5.17 0.58 -9.53
N ALA A 56 6.09 0.78 -10.47
CA ALA A 56 7.08 -0.22 -10.86
C ALA A 56 7.97 -0.69 -9.69
N SER A 57 8.18 0.14 -8.66
CA SER A 57 8.97 -0.25 -7.49
C SER A 57 8.31 -1.39 -6.72
N ILE A 58 6.98 -1.30 -6.51
CA ILE A 58 6.22 -2.36 -5.84
C ILE A 58 6.23 -3.65 -6.67
N LYS A 59 5.96 -3.52 -7.98
CA LYS A 59 6.02 -4.66 -8.90
C LYS A 59 7.39 -5.35 -8.85
N ASN A 60 8.47 -4.56 -8.90
CA ASN A 60 9.82 -5.10 -8.87
C ASN A 60 10.13 -5.83 -7.57
N TYR A 61 9.68 -5.33 -6.42
CA TYR A 61 9.84 -6.05 -5.16
C TYR A 61 8.97 -7.31 -5.09
N ARG A 62 7.74 -7.29 -5.61
CA ARG A 62 6.94 -8.51 -5.73
C ARG A 62 7.68 -9.57 -6.56
N ASP A 63 8.14 -9.21 -7.76
CA ASP A 63 8.84 -10.10 -8.67
C ASP A 63 10.18 -10.61 -8.07
N GLU A 64 10.80 -9.84 -7.16
CA GLU A 64 11.98 -10.25 -6.40
C GLU A 64 11.69 -11.39 -5.41
N PHE A 65 10.50 -11.38 -4.78
CA PHE A 65 10.10 -12.39 -3.79
C PHE A 65 9.44 -13.62 -4.41
N ASP A 66 8.88 -13.51 -5.61
CA ASP A 66 8.18 -14.62 -6.26
C ASP A 66 8.97 -15.94 -6.27
N PRO A 67 10.30 -15.97 -6.51
CA PRO A 67 11.07 -17.21 -6.45
C PRO A 67 11.17 -17.85 -5.06
N LEU A 68 10.94 -17.07 -3.99
CA LEU A 68 10.97 -17.54 -2.60
C LEU A 68 9.62 -18.07 -2.11
N ILE A 69 8.56 -17.87 -2.90
CA ILE A 69 7.18 -18.24 -2.54
C ILE A 69 6.70 -19.38 -3.45
N PRO A 70 6.86 -20.65 -3.06
CA PRO A 70 6.53 -21.78 -3.91
C PRO A 70 5.02 -21.93 -4.18
N THR A 71 4.18 -21.28 -3.41
CA THR A 71 2.72 -21.32 -3.54
C THR A 71 2.18 -20.45 -4.68
N ASN A 72 2.93 -19.43 -5.11
CA ASN A 72 2.53 -18.63 -6.26
C ASN A 72 3.08 -19.26 -7.56
N LYS A 73 2.35 -19.07 -8.66
CA LYS A 73 2.71 -19.64 -9.98
C LYS A 73 3.63 -18.73 -10.80
N ARG A 74 4.01 -17.58 -10.25
CA ARG A 74 4.87 -16.61 -10.94
C ARG A 74 6.34 -16.99 -10.78
N LYS A 75 7.11 -16.74 -11.84
CA LYS A 75 8.55 -17.03 -11.83
C LYS A 75 9.37 -15.87 -11.23
N GLY A 76 8.85 -14.66 -11.31
CA GLY A 76 9.58 -13.47 -10.87
C GLY A 76 11.00 -13.38 -11.43
N TRP A 77 11.92 -12.84 -10.65
CA TRP A 77 13.32 -12.70 -11.05
C TRP A 77 14.17 -13.93 -10.68
N HIS A 78 13.78 -15.08 -11.13
CA HIS A 78 14.42 -16.37 -10.81
C HIS A 78 15.83 -16.58 -11.41
N LYS A 79 16.26 -15.73 -12.36
CA LYS A 79 17.57 -15.85 -13.01
C LYS A 79 18.75 -15.30 -12.19
N ARG A 80 18.49 -14.67 -11.07
CA ARG A 80 19.49 -14.14 -10.16
C ARG A 80 19.08 -14.40 -8.71
N PRO A 81 20.03 -14.44 -7.76
CA PRO A 81 19.69 -14.58 -6.36
C PRO A 81 18.94 -13.35 -5.85
N THR A 82 18.03 -13.57 -4.92
CA THR A 82 17.34 -12.50 -4.19
C THR A 82 18.37 -11.66 -3.43
N ARG A 83 18.23 -10.34 -3.50
CA ARG A 83 19.13 -9.40 -2.84
C ARG A 83 19.11 -9.60 -1.31
N ASP A 84 20.26 -9.47 -0.65
CA ASP A 84 20.41 -9.79 0.79
C ASP A 84 19.44 -9.00 1.68
N TYR A 85 19.23 -7.71 1.41
CA TYR A 85 18.30 -6.89 2.18
C TYR A 85 16.83 -7.33 2.00
N CYS A 86 16.46 -7.86 0.84
CA CYS A 86 15.14 -8.45 0.63
C CYS A 86 15.03 -9.79 1.35
N ARG A 87 16.09 -10.61 1.32
CA ARG A 87 16.14 -11.88 2.02
C ARG A 87 16.02 -11.69 3.53
N GLY A 88 16.70 -10.70 4.12
CA GLY A 88 16.57 -10.36 5.53
C GLY A 88 15.14 -10.01 5.93
N ILE A 89 14.45 -9.19 5.12
CA ILE A 89 13.05 -8.85 5.34
C ILE A 89 12.15 -10.09 5.16
N PHE A 90 12.41 -10.92 4.16
CA PHE A 90 11.67 -12.17 3.97
C PHE A 90 11.73 -13.06 5.20
N GLU A 91 12.93 -13.33 5.73
CA GLU A 91 13.10 -14.17 6.92
C GLU A 91 12.39 -13.61 8.14
N GLN A 92 12.34 -12.29 8.29
CA GLN A 92 11.69 -11.64 9.42
C GLN A 92 10.16 -11.68 9.34
N TYR A 93 9.58 -11.64 8.14
CA TYR A 93 8.12 -11.47 7.93
C TYR A 93 7.43 -12.64 7.23
N LYS A 94 8.18 -13.69 6.84
CA LYS A 94 7.60 -14.85 6.12
C LYS A 94 6.51 -15.58 6.90
N ASP A 95 6.55 -15.56 8.23
CA ASP A 95 5.63 -16.30 9.09
C ASP A 95 4.41 -15.47 9.52
N LEU A 96 4.33 -14.19 9.14
CA LEU A 96 3.11 -13.42 9.38
C LEU A 96 1.92 -14.03 8.65
N ASP A 97 0.79 -14.12 9.35
CA ASP A 97 -0.51 -14.50 8.77
C ASP A 97 -1.09 -13.38 7.88
N LEU A 98 -2.12 -13.73 7.10
CA LEU A 98 -2.75 -12.80 6.17
C LEU A 98 -3.31 -11.56 6.87
N GLU A 99 -3.99 -11.72 8.01
CA GLU A 99 -4.66 -10.62 8.71
C GLU A 99 -3.62 -9.63 9.26
N SER A 100 -2.67 -10.13 10.05
CA SER A 100 -1.60 -9.30 10.63
C SER A 100 -0.77 -8.58 9.57
N PHE A 101 -0.47 -9.24 8.46
CA PHE A 101 0.31 -8.61 7.39
C PHE A 101 -0.53 -7.62 6.58
N THR A 102 -1.84 -7.89 6.39
CA THR A 102 -2.75 -6.93 5.76
C THR A 102 -2.85 -5.65 6.58
N ASP A 103 -3.00 -5.76 7.89
CA ASP A 103 -3.08 -4.61 8.79
C ASP A 103 -1.78 -3.80 8.78
N LEU A 104 -0.63 -4.49 8.78
CA LEU A 104 0.67 -3.85 8.64
C LEU A 104 0.76 -3.04 7.34
N VAL A 105 0.39 -3.63 6.20
CA VAL A 105 0.45 -2.95 4.90
C VAL A 105 -0.55 -1.80 4.82
N LYS A 106 -1.78 -1.98 5.33
CA LYS A 106 -2.78 -0.90 5.42
C LYS A 106 -2.28 0.30 6.23
N SER A 107 -1.55 0.04 7.32
CA SER A 107 -0.99 1.10 8.16
C SER A 107 0.01 2.00 7.43
N PHE A 108 0.60 1.53 6.32
CA PHE A 108 1.52 2.33 5.52
C PHE A 108 0.84 3.47 4.76
N PHE A 109 -0.47 3.37 4.53
CA PHE A 109 -1.26 4.38 3.82
C PHE A 109 -2.04 5.31 4.75
N GLY A 110 -1.87 5.21 6.07
CA GLY A 110 -2.70 5.92 7.03
C GLY A 110 -4.16 5.40 7.08
N TYR A 111 -4.40 4.23 6.51
CA TYR A 111 -5.70 3.57 6.47
C TYR A 111 -5.89 2.73 7.74
N ASP A 112 -6.23 3.36 8.84
CA ASP A 112 -6.86 2.65 9.94
C ASP A 112 -8.34 2.48 9.59
N GLY A 113 -8.84 1.25 9.60
CA GLY A 113 -10.20 0.90 9.13
C GLY A 113 -11.36 1.65 9.81
N LYS A 114 -11.08 2.61 10.68
CA LYS A 114 -12.04 3.51 11.33
C LYS A 114 -12.66 4.52 10.36
N ALA A 115 -11.93 4.99 9.35
CA ALA A 115 -12.49 5.86 8.32
C ALA A 115 -13.64 5.20 7.51
N ARG A 116 -13.69 3.86 7.47
CA ARG A 116 -14.73 3.11 6.76
C ARG A 116 -16.06 3.09 7.52
N SER A 117 -16.06 3.23 8.85
CA SER A 117 -17.29 3.22 9.66
C SER A 117 -17.98 4.57 9.74
N GLU A 118 -17.27 5.67 9.48
CA GLU A 118 -17.84 7.03 9.53
C GLU A 118 -18.40 7.52 8.18
N ILE A 119 -18.05 6.83 7.08
CA ILE A 119 -18.52 7.15 5.72
C ILE A 119 -19.27 5.95 5.15
N ALA A 120 -20.24 5.42 5.90
CA ALA A 120 -21.21 4.49 5.33
C ALA A 120 -22.25 5.31 4.54
N PRO A 121 -22.34 5.18 3.20
CA PRO A 121 -23.43 5.80 2.47
C PRO A 121 -24.73 5.12 2.91
N THR A 122 -25.65 5.88 3.46
CA THR A 122 -27.05 5.48 3.64
C THR A 122 -27.69 5.38 2.24
N GLY A 123 -27.53 4.23 1.59
CA GLY A 123 -28.14 3.99 0.27
C GLY A 123 -27.68 2.68 -0.34
N GLN A 124 -28.65 1.84 -0.64
CA GLN A 124 -28.54 0.54 -1.27
C GLN A 124 -27.80 0.61 -2.62
N HIS A 125 -26.58 0.03 -2.69
CA HIS A 125 -25.98 -0.60 -3.89
C HIS A 125 -24.63 -1.21 -3.51
N ASP A 126 -24.54 -2.54 -3.48
CA ASP A 126 -23.32 -3.29 -3.08
C ASP A 126 -22.15 -3.16 -4.06
N GLU A 127 -22.37 -2.76 -5.32
CA GLU A 127 -21.31 -2.55 -6.31
C GLU A 127 -20.62 -1.18 -6.19
N ASP A 128 -21.31 -0.16 -5.67
CA ASP A 128 -20.77 1.20 -5.55
C ASP A 128 -19.84 1.40 -4.36
N THR A 129 -19.95 0.57 -3.31
CA THR A 129 -19.18 0.74 -2.08
C THR A 129 -17.70 0.41 -2.28
N SER A 130 -17.39 -0.62 -3.07
CA SER A 130 -16.02 -0.98 -3.42
C SER A 130 -15.36 0.11 -4.26
N SER A 131 -16.05 0.61 -5.28
CA SER A 131 -15.58 1.68 -6.15
C SER A 131 -15.37 3.01 -5.40
N PHE A 132 -16.24 3.35 -4.44
CA PHE A 132 -16.10 4.54 -3.63
C PHE A 132 -14.90 4.45 -2.67
N ALA A 133 -14.73 3.32 -1.99
CA ALA A 133 -13.58 3.09 -1.12
C ALA A 133 -12.26 3.17 -1.89
N GLN A 134 -12.22 2.63 -3.10
CA GLN A 134 -11.06 2.72 -3.97
C GLN A 134 -10.75 4.15 -4.41
N ARG A 135 -11.76 4.93 -4.79
CA ARG A 135 -11.59 6.36 -5.15
C ARG A 135 -11.09 7.16 -3.96
N LEU A 136 -11.58 6.88 -2.75
CA LEU A 136 -11.13 7.54 -1.52
C LEU A 136 -9.67 7.21 -1.21
N ILE A 137 -9.28 5.93 -1.31
CA ILE A 137 -7.89 5.49 -1.11
C ILE A 137 -6.98 6.13 -2.16
N THR A 138 -7.40 6.17 -3.43
CA THR A 138 -6.64 6.79 -4.52
C THR A 138 -6.52 8.30 -4.31
N GLY A 139 -7.60 8.96 -3.87
CA GLY A 139 -7.60 10.38 -3.52
C GLY A 139 -6.64 10.70 -2.40
N LEU A 140 -6.72 9.97 -1.28
CA LEU A 140 -5.80 10.13 -0.15
C LEU A 140 -4.34 9.87 -0.53
N ALA A 141 -4.08 8.86 -1.36
CA ALA A 141 -2.75 8.56 -1.86
C ALA A 141 -2.21 9.69 -2.76
N ALA A 142 -3.06 10.29 -3.60
CA ALA A 142 -2.70 11.42 -4.43
C ALA A 142 -2.41 12.66 -3.60
N GLU A 143 -3.21 12.94 -2.57
CA GLU A 143 -2.98 14.04 -1.63
C GLU A 143 -1.65 13.89 -0.89
N GLN A 144 -1.37 12.71 -0.34
CA GLN A 144 -0.11 12.43 0.35
C GLN A 144 1.10 12.56 -0.59
N TYR A 145 0.97 12.08 -1.83
CA TYR A 145 2.01 12.26 -2.83
C TYR A 145 2.23 13.75 -3.13
N PHE A 146 1.15 14.49 -3.36
CA PHE A 146 1.22 15.93 -3.59
C PHE A 146 1.85 16.66 -2.41
N GLU A 147 1.46 16.37 -1.16
CA GLU A 147 2.06 16.93 0.03
C GLU A 147 3.57 16.65 0.11
N SER A 148 4.01 15.49 -0.35
CA SER A 148 5.44 15.12 -0.33
C SER A 148 6.27 15.86 -1.37
N VAL A 149 5.69 16.29 -2.50
CA VAL A 149 6.42 16.86 -3.64
C VAL A 149 6.11 18.32 -3.92
N HIS A 150 5.04 18.89 -3.34
CA HIS A 150 4.62 20.28 -3.65
C HIS A 150 5.69 21.33 -3.37
N THR A 151 6.57 21.10 -2.39
CA THR A 151 7.68 21.99 -2.08
C THR A 151 8.79 21.98 -3.14
N GLU A 152 8.83 20.94 -3.98
CA GLU A 152 9.77 20.81 -5.09
C GLU A 152 9.29 21.56 -6.34
N VAL A 153 7.99 21.89 -6.39
CA VAL A 153 7.40 22.66 -7.48
C VAL A 153 7.47 24.14 -7.14
N PRO A 154 8.22 24.96 -7.90
CA PRO A 154 8.48 26.36 -7.55
C PRO A 154 7.22 27.20 -7.34
N GLU A 155 6.15 26.93 -8.10
CA GLU A 155 4.88 27.63 -8.05
C GLU A 155 4.11 27.39 -6.74
N PHE A 156 4.38 26.26 -6.04
CA PHE A 156 3.73 25.89 -4.79
C PHE A 156 4.61 26.11 -3.54
N LYS A 157 5.82 26.58 -3.75
CA LYS A 157 6.78 26.81 -2.66
C LYS A 157 6.27 27.91 -1.72
N GLY A 158 5.92 27.55 -0.49
CA GLY A 158 5.45 28.47 0.51
C GLY A 158 3.92 28.50 0.72
N TYR A 159 3.15 27.73 -0.04
CA TYR A 159 1.74 27.53 0.20
C TYR A 159 1.52 26.35 1.16
N LEU A 160 0.96 26.64 2.33
CA LEU A 160 0.33 25.62 3.18
C LEU A 160 -1.04 25.33 2.58
N MET A 161 -1.18 24.18 1.96
CA MET A 161 -2.49 23.68 1.55
C MET A 161 -3.20 23.11 2.77
N GLU A 162 -3.90 23.94 3.50
CA GLU A 162 -4.90 23.42 4.44
C GLU A 162 -6.01 22.78 3.62
N ASN A 163 -6.27 21.51 3.89
CA ASN A 163 -7.32 20.75 3.23
C ASN A 163 -8.70 21.18 3.80
N THR A 164 -9.14 22.37 3.41
CA THR A 164 -10.42 22.96 3.84
C THR A 164 -11.63 22.43 3.04
N THR A 165 -11.41 21.59 2.04
CA THR A 165 -12.46 21.11 1.13
C THR A 165 -12.93 19.68 1.34
N ARG A 166 -12.69 19.09 2.51
CA ARG A 166 -13.24 17.75 2.83
C ARG A 166 -14.76 17.68 2.85
N PHE A 167 -15.46 18.83 2.74
CA PHE A 167 -16.91 18.95 2.77
C PHE A 167 -17.41 20.00 1.78
N GLY A 168 -16.96 19.92 0.56
CA GLY A 168 -17.53 20.70 -0.53
C GLY A 168 -18.78 20.03 -1.09
N CYS A 169 -19.93 20.65 -0.91
CA CYS A 169 -21.24 20.61 -1.58
C CYS A 169 -21.62 19.35 -2.34
#